data_ee718c052bd219add67a5c4d5ddd5e29
#
_entry.id   ee718c052bd219add67a5c4d5ddd5e29
#
_cell.length_a   1.000
_cell.length_b   1.000
_cell.length_c   1.000
_cell.angle_alpha   90.00
_cell.angle_beta   90.00
_cell.angle_gamma   90.00
#
_symmetry.space_group_name_H-M   'P 1'
#
loop_
_entity.id
_entity.type
_entity.pdbx_description
1 polymer ?
#
loop_
_entity_poly.entity_id
_entity_poly.type
_entity_poly.pdbx_seq_one_letter_code
_entity_poly.pdbx_strand_id
1 'polypeptide(L)'
;MKHFLLLIFAALLGLSAGAQTHTYTDNLVVDLGGKTGTTAPITATVYLTEHDGKVDLELRNFVFKTSTVNTAVGHVKLSDLTVTEDGDKKRFSGKGKAKLTRGDLPGYLFWMSSLMSSLDMEADGYFTADSLNFALDFTVPFQGKMKVKYGQWTTTGVQTAVSAPADEAAYTLGGRRLEALPARGGVYIVGGRKVVR
;
A
#
# COMPACT_ATOMS: atom_id res chain seq x y z
N MET A 1 18.02 31.69 -44.71
CA MET A 1 19.01 30.92 -43.90
C MET A 1 19.09 31.28 -42.40
N LYS A 2 18.76 32.52 -42.02
CA LYS A 2 18.84 32.97 -40.60
C LYS A 2 17.75 32.34 -39.69
N HIS A 3 16.62 31.94 -40.21
CA HIS A 3 15.51 31.34 -39.42
C HIS A 3 15.66 29.83 -39.13
N PHE A 4 16.50 29.17 -39.93
CA PHE A 4 16.74 27.69 -39.72
C PHE A 4 17.69 27.43 -38.53
N LEU A 5 18.61 28.39 -38.26
CA LEU A 5 19.52 28.27 -37.13
C LEU A 5 18.82 28.46 -35.78
N LEU A 6 17.75 29.27 -35.75
CA LEU A 6 16.98 29.54 -34.51
C LEU A 6 16.15 28.35 -34.05
N LEU A 7 15.67 27.56 -35.02
CA LEU A 7 14.87 26.34 -34.73
C LEU A 7 15.73 25.22 -34.14
N ILE A 8 16.99 25.10 -34.53
CA ILE A 8 17.92 24.11 -33.99
C ILE A 8 18.33 24.48 -32.56
N PHE A 9 18.44 25.76 -32.23
CA PHE A 9 18.79 26.20 -30.87
C PHE A 9 17.64 26.04 -29.87
N ALA A 10 16.39 26.15 -30.32
CA ALA A 10 15.20 25.92 -29.49
C ALA A 10 14.99 24.41 -29.15
N ALA A 11 15.47 23.53 -30.05
CA ALA A 11 15.38 22.07 -29.80
C ALA A 11 16.42 21.54 -28.79
N LEU A 12 17.49 22.33 -28.51
CA LEU A 12 18.54 21.96 -27.56
C LEU A 12 18.28 22.43 -26.11
N LEU A 13 17.24 23.22 -25.88
CA LEU A 13 16.87 23.72 -24.55
C LEU A 13 15.83 22.82 -23.83
N GLY A 14 15.43 21.75 -24.44
CA GLY A 14 14.50 20.81 -23.84
C GLY A 14 15.19 19.53 -23.44
N LEU A 15 15.24 19.28 -22.15
CA LEU A 15 15.41 17.97 -21.50
C LEU A 15 16.69 17.83 -20.65
N SER A 16 16.89 18.74 -19.73
CA SER A 16 17.40 18.25 -18.45
C SER A 16 16.17 17.72 -17.68
N ALA A 17 15.81 16.47 -17.89
CA ALA A 17 14.89 15.79 -16.99
C ALA A 17 15.64 15.60 -15.66
N GLY A 18 15.69 16.68 -14.87
CA GLY A 18 16.19 16.63 -13.51
C GLY A 18 15.33 15.63 -12.73
N ALA A 19 15.94 14.85 -11.86
CA ALA A 19 15.21 13.95 -10.96
C ALA A 19 14.15 14.74 -10.19
N GLN A 20 12.87 14.35 -10.35
CA GLN A 20 11.75 14.98 -9.65
C GLN A 20 11.31 14.09 -8.49
N THR A 21 11.31 14.65 -7.28
CA THR A 21 10.85 13.92 -6.10
C THR A 21 9.47 14.38 -5.68
N HIS A 22 8.56 13.41 -5.57
CA HIS A 22 7.22 13.58 -5.04
C HIS A 22 7.15 12.99 -3.64
N THR A 23 6.32 13.58 -2.78
CA THR A 23 6.11 13.13 -1.40
C THR A 23 4.66 12.80 -1.20
N TYR A 24 4.37 11.58 -0.77
CA TYR A 24 3.03 11.10 -0.49
C TYR A 24 2.92 10.68 0.96
N THR A 25 1.77 10.94 1.59
CA THR A 25 1.47 10.50 2.96
C THR A 25 0.12 9.83 2.97
N ASP A 26 0.09 8.52 3.26
CA ASP A 26 -1.13 7.71 3.27
C ASP A 26 -0.94 6.50 4.21
N ASN A 27 -1.92 5.64 4.25
CA ASN A 27 -1.92 4.43 5.04
C ASN A 27 -1.00 3.35 4.44
N LEU A 28 -0.24 2.71 5.31
CA LEU A 28 0.59 1.57 5.01
C LEU A 28 0.18 0.40 5.90
N VAL A 29 0.02 -0.77 5.30
CA VAL A 29 -0.35 -2.01 5.97
C VAL A 29 0.69 -3.07 5.65
N VAL A 30 1.13 -3.80 6.66
CA VAL A 30 2.06 -4.93 6.51
C VAL A 30 1.31 -6.23 6.74
N ASP A 31 1.28 -7.09 5.74
CA ASP A 31 0.83 -8.47 5.85
C ASP A 31 2.05 -9.34 6.14
N LEU A 32 2.05 -9.96 7.29
CA LEU A 32 3.15 -10.79 7.79
C LEU A 32 3.06 -12.25 7.30
N GLY A 33 2.01 -12.55 6.54
CA GLY A 33 1.73 -13.89 6.05
C GLY A 33 1.32 -14.88 7.16
N GLY A 34 0.89 -16.06 6.74
CA GLY A 34 0.61 -17.17 7.64
C GLY A 34 -0.36 -16.85 8.79
N LYS A 35 0.02 -17.23 10.02
CA LYS A 35 -0.81 -17.07 11.23
C LYS A 35 -0.72 -15.68 11.88
N THR A 36 0.22 -14.85 11.47
CA THR A 36 0.50 -13.56 12.12
C THR A 36 -0.43 -12.44 11.63
N GLY A 37 -1.01 -12.64 10.42
CA GLY A 37 -2.01 -11.72 9.88
C GLY A 37 -1.45 -10.37 9.46
N THR A 38 -2.34 -9.39 9.38
CA THR A 38 -2.07 -8.05 8.86
C THR A 38 -1.99 -7.05 10.01
N THR A 39 -1.04 -6.10 9.94
CA THR A 39 -0.95 -5.02 10.93
C THR A 39 -2.15 -4.07 10.81
N ALA A 40 -2.44 -3.33 11.89
CA ALA A 40 -3.27 -2.15 11.75
C ALA A 40 -2.63 -1.16 10.76
N PRO A 41 -3.42 -0.37 10.02
CA PRO A 41 -2.89 0.68 9.16
C PRO A 41 -2.05 1.67 9.96
N ILE A 42 -0.90 2.05 9.42
CA ILE A 42 -0.05 3.10 9.96
C ILE A 42 0.10 4.20 8.92
N THR A 43 0.09 5.45 9.34
CA THR A 43 0.40 6.57 8.44
C THR A 43 1.89 6.56 8.13
N ALA A 44 2.24 6.53 6.84
CA ALA A 44 3.61 6.54 6.37
C ALA A 44 3.81 7.58 5.27
N THR A 45 4.99 8.20 5.26
CA THR A 45 5.41 9.11 4.20
C THR A 45 6.38 8.37 3.29
N VAL A 46 6.09 8.40 1.99
CA VAL A 46 6.90 7.79 0.93
C VAL A 46 7.40 8.87 -0.01
N TYR A 47 8.67 8.79 -0.34
CA TYR A 47 9.31 9.64 -1.35
C TYR A 47 9.47 8.82 -2.62
N LEU A 48 8.95 9.35 -3.73
CA LEU A 48 9.07 8.78 -5.05
C LEU A 48 9.87 9.74 -5.91
N THR A 49 11.01 9.28 -6.43
CA THR A 49 11.88 10.10 -7.29
C THR A 49 11.85 9.55 -8.71
N GLU A 50 11.35 10.36 -9.65
CA GLU A 50 11.36 10.05 -11.08
C GLU A 50 12.70 10.41 -11.71
N HIS A 51 13.27 9.52 -12.54
CA HIS A 51 14.47 9.75 -13.33
C HIS A 51 14.54 8.77 -14.51
N ASP A 52 14.91 9.22 -15.67
CA ASP A 52 15.21 8.41 -16.87
C ASP A 52 14.18 7.30 -17.18
N GLY A 53 12.89 7.60 -17.04
CA GLY A 53 11.81 6.63 -17.26
C GLY A 53 11.69 5.56 -16.17
N LYS A 54 12.27 5.80 -15.01
CA LYS A 54 12.26 4.95 -13.83
C LYS A 54 11.85 5.74 -12.60
N VAL A 55 11.57 5.03 -11.52
CA VAL A 55 11.33 5.62 -10.19
C VAL A 55 12.09 4.88 -9.11
N ASP A 56 12.50 5.67 -8.10
CA ASP A 56 12.98 5.19 -6.82
C ASP A 56 11.87 5.38 -5.77
N LEU A 57 11.63 4.36 -4.96
CA LEU A 57 10.77 4.43 -3.77
C LEU A 57 11.63 4.48 -2.51
N GLU A 58 11.35 5.43 -1.63
CA GLU A 58 12.03 5.53 -0.34
C GLU A 58 11.01 5.70 0.80
N LEU A 59 11.05 4.78 1.77
CA LEU A 59 10.39 4.92 3.07
C LEU A 59 11.44 5.25 4.11
N ARG A 60 11.24 6.36 4.82
CA ARG A 60 12.15 6.77 5.89
C ARG A 60 11.58 6.38 7.25
N ASN A 61 12.49 5.92 8.12
CA ASN A 61 12.14 5.57 9.50
C ASN A 61 10.98 4.57 9.61
N PHE A 62 10.98 3.58 8.71
CA PHE A 62 9.91 2.59 8.69
C PHE A 62 9.95 1.74 9.97
N VAL A 63 8.85 1.80 10.71
CA VAL A 63 8.60 1.02 11.92
C VAL A 63 7.19 0.47 11.85
N PHE A 64 7.01 -0.80 12.12
CA PHE A 64 5.68 -1.38 12.24
C PHE A 64 5.51 -2.14 13.55
N LYS A 65 4.28 -2.19 14.03
CA LYS A 65 3.91 -2.86 15.28
C LYS A 65 2.91 -3.96 15.00
N THR A 66 3.12 -5.09 15.66
CA THR A 66 2.13 -6.15 15.80
C THR A 66 1.68 -6.23 17.25
N SER A 67 0.75 -7.12 17.56
CA SER A 67 0.34 -7.39 18.95
C SER A 67 1.50 -7.86 19.85
N THR A 68 2.55 -8.43 19.26
CA THR A 68 3.65 -9.07 19.99
C THR A 68 5.01 -8.45 19.73
N VAL A 69 5.20 -7.74 18.61
CA VAL A 69 6.52 -7.25 18.17
C VAL A 69 6.43 -5.81 17.68
N ASN A 70 7.44 -5.02 18.05
CA ASN A 70 7.70 -3.71 17.50
C ASN A 70 9.00 -3.80 16.67
N THR A 71 8.88 -3.68 15.34
CA THR A 71 9.99 -3.87 14.42
C THR A 71 10.41 -2.55 13.80
N ALA A 72 11.62 -2.12 14.12
CA ALA A 72 12.26 -0.95 13.53
C ALA A 72 13.11 -1.38 12.32
N VAL A 73 12.62 -1.09 11.12
CA VAL A 73 13.29 -1.47 9.85
C VAL A 73 14.38 -0.47 9.49
N GLY A 74 14.08 0.82 9.54
CA GLY A 74 14.96 1.91 9.15
C GLY A 74 14.52 2.60 7.86
N HIS A 75 15.48 3.15 7.11
CA HIS A 75 15.20 3.65 5.77
C HIS A 75 15.26 2.48 4.78
N VAL A 76 14.26 2.40 3.90
CA VAL A 76 14.14 1.38 2.84
C VAL A 76 14.11 2.12 1.51
N LYS A 77 15.08 1.86 0.64
CA LYS A 77 15.13 2.43 -0.70
C LYS A 77 15.18 1.33 -1.75
N LEU A 78 14.18 1.29 -2.62
CA LEU A 78 14.13 0.42 -3.80
C LEU A 78 14.24 1.30 -5.04
N SER A 79 15.27 1.06 -5.85
CA SER A 79 15.62 1.91 -6.98
C SER A 79 15.33 1.24 -8.32
N ASP A 80 15.31 2.06 -9.37
CA ASP A 80 15.28 1.65 -10.78
C ASP A 80 14.02 0.88 -11.21
N LEU A 81 12.88 1.13 -10.57
CA LEU A 81 11.60 0.55 -11.00
C LEU A 81 11.18 1.14 -12.34
N THR A 82 10.83 0.28 -13.30
CA THR A 82 10.42 0.70 -14.65
C THR A 82 9.06 1.35 -14.63
N VAL A 83 8.93 2.51 -15.29
CA VAL A 83 7.68 3.27 -15.40
C VAL A 83 7.05 3.05 -16.78
N THR A 84 5.72 2.93 -16.81
CA THR A 84 4.90 2.90 -18.03
C THR A 84 3.72 3.84 -17.87
N GLU A 85 3.38 4.58 -18.91
CA GLU A 85 2.21 5.45 -18.94
C GLU A 85 0.94 4.60 -19.08
N ASP A 86 -0.09 4.90 -18.30
CA ASP A 86 -1.40 4.23 -18.31
C ASP A 86 -2.51 5.28 -18.15
N GLY A 87 -2.81 5.98 -19.23
CA GLY A 87 -3.76 7.09 -19.23
C GLY A 87 -3.27 8.28 -18.40
N ASP A 88 -4.02 8.62 -17.35
CA ASP A 88 -3.70 9.68 -16.38
C ASP A 88 -2.79 9.21 -15.24
N LYS A 89 -2.41 7.94 -15.23
CA LYS A 89 -1.57 7.32 -14.21
C LYS A 89 -0.26 6.86 -14.81
N LYS A 90 0.76 6.89 -14.00
CA LYS A 90 2.03 6.23 -14.28
C LYS A 90 2.11 4.95 -13.45
N ARG A 91 2.23 3.80 -14.12
CA ARG A 91 2.48 2.52 -13.46
C ARG A 91 3.96 2.31 -13.31
N PHE A 92 4.36 1.67 -12.23
CA PHE A 92 5.73 1.21 -12.06
C PHE A 92 5.75 -0.23 -11.55
N SER A 93 6.75 -0.96 -11.97
CA SER A 93 6.99 -2.32 -11.48
C SER A 93 8.47 -2.69 -11.61
N GLY A 94 8.87 -3.66 -10.82
CA GLY A 94 10.23 -4.20 -10.91
C GLY A 94 10.60 -5.07 -9.72
N LYS A 95 11.73 -5.74 -9.89
CA LYS A 95 12.38 -6.55 -8.85
C LYS A 95 13.78 -6.02 -8.64
N GLY A 96 14.18 -5.87 -7.39
CA GLY A 96 15.51 -5.38 -7.07
C GLY A 96 15.88 -5.59 -5.61
N LYS A 97 17.12 -5.22 -5.30
CA LYS A 97 17.60 -5.19 -3.92
C LYS A 97 17.29 -3.83 -3.31
N ALA A 98 16.30 -3.80 -2.41
CA ALA A 98 16.08 -2.62 -1.60
C ALA A 98 17.24 -2.44 -0.62
N LYS A 99 17.82 -1.25 -0.58
CA LYS A 99 18.85 -0.88 0.38
C LYS A 99 18.18 -0.56 1.72
N LEU A 100 18.70 -1.15 2.79
CA LEU A 100 18.29 -0.87 4.16
C LEU A 100 19.39 -0.07 4.85
N THR A 101 19.03 1.06 5.44
CA THR A 101 19.93 1.87 6.27
C THR A 101 19.29 2.20 7.60
N ARG A 102 20.13 2.52 8.58
CA ARG A 102 19.68 2.84 9.94
C ARG A 102 18.74 4.05 9.92
N GLY A 103 17.63 3.94 10.64
CA GLY A 103 16.77 5.08 10.92
C GLY A 103 17.34 6.01 11.99
N ASP A 104 16.73 7.17 12.15
CA ASP A 104 17.14 8.25 13.05
C ASP A 104 16.09 8.61 14.11
N LEU A 105 14.96 7.85 14.17
CA LEU A 105 13.95 8.07 15.21
C LEU A 105 14.52 7.80 16.61
N PRO A 106 14.33 8.71 17.58
CA PRO A 106 14.74 8.50 18.95
C PRO A 106 13.96 7.35 19.59
N GLY A 107 14.61 6.66 20.54
CA GLY A 107 14.00 5.54 21.28
C GLY A 107 14.18 4.17 20.63
N TYR A 108 14.72 4.08 19.41
CA TYR A 108 15.06 2.83 18.78
C TYR A 108 16.56 2.58 18.80
N LEU A 109 17.00 1.65 19.66
CA LEU A 109 18.41 1.27 19.76
C LEU A 109 18.83 0.28 18.70
N PHE A 110 17.90 -0.55 18.26
CA PHE A 110 18.14 -1.62 17.28
C PHE A 110 17.28 -1.42 16.02
N TRP A 111 17.93 -1.50 14.88
CA TRP A 111 17.31 -1.40 13.55
C TRP A 111 17.60 -2.67 12.75
N MET A 112 16.63 -3.13 11.96
CA MET A 112 16.79 -4.32 11.11
C MET A 112 17.96 -4.18 10.14
N SER A 113 18.25 -2.95 9.70
CA SER A 113 19.43 -2.63 8.87
C SER A 113 20.77 -3.02 9.50
N SER A 114 20.83 -3.23 10.83
CA SER A 114 22.02 -3.76 11.50
C SER A 114 22.22 -5.26 11.29
N LEU A 115 21.17 -5.99 10.91
CA LEU A 115 21.22 -7.42 10.59
C LEU A 115 21.38 -7.65 9.09
N MET A 116 20.79 -6.80 8.26
CA MET A 116 20.81 -6.92 6.81
C MET A 116 20.85 -5.54 6.15
N SER A 117 21.77 -5.35 5.22
CA SER A 117 21.93 -4.08 4.50
C SER A 117 21.06 -3.98 3.24
N SER A 118 20.49 -5.10 2.79
CA SER A 118 19.60 -5.15 1.64
C SER A 118 18.62 -6.31 1.72
N LEU A 119 17.53 -6.19 0.96
CA LEU A 119 16.47 -7.19 0.90
C LEU A 119 15.95 -7.27 -0.54
N ASP A 120 15.81 -8.48 -1.09
CA ASP A 120 15.21 -8.68 -2.40
C ASP A 120 13.72 -8.37 -2.31
N MET A 121 13.25 -7.42 -3.12
CA MET A 121 11.86 -6.97 -3.15
C MET A 121 11.34 -6.95 -4.57
N GLU A 122 10.04 -7.23 -4.70
CA GLU A 122 9.26 -7.00 -5.91
C GLU A 122 8.25 -5.89 -5.62
N ALA A 123 8.18 -4.89 -6.49
CA ALA A 123 7.25 -3.77 -6.38
C ALA A 123 6.32 -3.74 -7.60
N ASP A 124 5.06 -3.43 -7.35
CA ASP A 124 4.05 -3.10 -8.35
C ASP A 124 3.17 -1.99 -7.82
N GLY A 125 2.90 -0.96 -8.64
CA GLY A 125 2.10 0.15 -8.21
C GLY A 125 1.80 1.17 -9.31
N TYR A 126 1.17 2.25 -8.89
CA TYR A 126 0.90 3.39 -9.76
C TYR A 126 0.90 4.68 -8.94
N PHE A 127 1.15 5.78 -9.62
CA PHE A 127 1.08 7.11 -9.02
C PHE A 127 0.47 8.13 -9.99
N THR A 128 -0.03 9.20 -9.42
CA THR A 128 -0.49 10.42 -10.07
C THR A 128 0.18 11.62 -9.37
N ALA A 129 -0.16 12.84 -9.73
CA ALA A 129 0.30 14.02 -8.98
C ALA A 129 -0.12 13.98 -7.50
N ASP A 130 -1.30 13.42 -7.18
CA ASP A 130 -1.92 13.51 -5.86
C ASP A 130 -1.97 12.19 -5.09
N SER A 131 -1.64 11.07 -5.72
CA SER A 131 -1.80 9.75 -5.10
C SER A 131 -0.70 8.77 -5.50
N LEU A 132 -0.34 7.92 -4.56
CA LEU A 132 0.58 6.81 -4.75
C LEU A 132 -0.03 5.54 -4.15
N ASN A 133 -0.04 4.46 -4.92
CA ASN A 133 -0.51 3.15 -4.47
C ASN A 133 0.48 2.10 -4.92
N PHE A 134 0.96 1.26 -4.00
CA PHE A 134 1.87 0.17 -4.35
C PHE A 134 1.77 -1.02 -3.39
N ALA A 135 2.22 -2.15 -3.88
CA ALA A 135 2.53 -3.33 -3.09
C ALA A 135 4.01 -3.65 -3.20
N LEU A 136 4.62 -4.07 -2.09
CA LEU A 136 5.95 -4.65 -2.03
C LEU A 136 5.83 -6.08 -1.53
N ASP A 137 6.38 -7.02 -2.28
CA ASP A 137 6.49 -8.43 -1.90
C ASP A 137 7.96 -8.75 -1.62
N PHE A 138 8.24 -9.37 -0.47
CA PHE A 138 9.58 -9.76 -0.07
C PHE A 138 9.58 -10.92 0.92
N THR A 139 10.74 -11.52 1.13
CA THR A 139 10.90 -12.61 2.10
C THR A 139 11.95 -12.22 3.13
N VAL A 140 11.57 -12.19 4.39
CA VAL A 140 12.49 -11.95 5.50
C VAL A 140 12.99 -13.29 6.03
N PRO A 141 14.31 -13.49 6.18
CA PRO A 141 14.85 -14.71 6.79
C PRO A 141 14.18 -15.01 8.13
N PHE A 142 13.81 -16.26 8.33
CA PHE A 142 13.12 -16.78 9.53
C PHE A 142 11.69 -16.28 9.78
N GLN A 143 11.22 -15.23 9.10
CA GLN A 143 9.85 -14.70 9.23
C GLN A 143 8.96 -15.09 8.04
N GLY A 144 9.54 -15.40 6.88
CA GLY A 144 8.81 -15.83 5.70
C GLY A 144 8.42 -14.70 4.76
N LYS A 145 7.42 -14.96 3.92
CA LYS A 145 6.91 -13.99 2.94
C LYS A 145 6.12 -12.91 3.63
N MET A 146 6.39 -11.69 3.24
CA MET A 146 5.70 -10.48 3.71
C MET A 146 5.24 -9.66 2.52
N LYS A 147 4.15 -8.92 2.72
CA LYS A 147 3.63 -7.96 1.75
C LYS A 147 3.35 -6.63 2.43
N VAL A 148 3.84 -5.55 1.87
CA VAL A 148 3.47 -4.19 2.25
C VAL A 148 2.50 -3.64 1.21
N LYS A 149 1.42 -3.00 1.65
CA LYS A 149 0.49 -2.25 0.81
C LYS A 149 0.46 -0.81 1.27
N TYR A 150 0.57 0.12 0.35
CA TYR A 150 0.53 1.55 0.60
C TYR A 150 -0.55 2.21 -0.23
N GLY A 151 -1.23 3.21 0.37
CA GLY A 151 -2.29 3.95 -0.29
C GLY A 151 -3.67 3.29 -0.18
N GLN A 152 -4.61 3.81 -0.95
CA GLN A 152 -5.98 3.33 -0.94
C GLN A 152 -6.14 2.17 -1.93
N TRP A 153 -6.16 0.97 -1.43
CA TRP A 153 -6.53 -0.21 -2.20
C TRP A 153 -8.05 -0.32 -2.20
N THR A 154 -8.69 0.02 -3.31
CA THR A 154 -10.06 -0.42 -3.53
C THR A 154 -10.01 -1.94 -3.65
N THR A 155 -10.26 -2.62 -2.53
CA THR A 155 -10.61 -4.03 -2.60
C THR A 155 -11.93 -4.10 -3.37
N THR A 156 -11.91 -4.60 -4.60
CA THR A 156 -13.10 -5.13 -5.30
C THR A 156 -13.52 -6.46 -4.64
N GLY A 157 -13.45 -6.55 -3.35
CA GLY A 157 -13.98 -7.59 -2.50
C GLY A 157 -15.06 -6.96 -1.67
N VAL A 158 -16.19 -7.63 -1.56
CA VAL A 158 -17.29 -7.30 -0.66
C VAL A 158 -16.70 -6.68 0.62
N GLN A 159 -16.90 -5.38 0.81
CA GLN A 159 -16.62 -4.77 2.10
C GLN A 159 -17.39 -5.62 3.10
N THR A 160 -16.68 -6.25 4.01
CA THR A 160 -17.34 -6.81 5.18
C THR A 160 -18.05 -5.61 5.80
N ALA A 161 -19.36 -5.55 5.64
CA ALA A 161 -20.15 -4.48 6.18
C ALA A 161 -19.72 -4.37 7.64
N VAL A 162 -19.15 -3.21 8.00
CA VAL A 162 -19.00 -2.86 9.41
C VAL A 162 -20.39 -3.04 9.97
N SER A 163 -20.58 -4.04 10.83
CA SER A 163 -21.86 -4.33 11.45
C SER A 163 -22.29 -3.03 12.14
N ALA A 164 -23.21 -2.32 11.51
CA ALA A 164 -24.01 -1.36 12.24
C ALA A 164 -24.54 -2.12 13.47
N PRO A 165 -24.67 -1.47 14.63
CA PRO A 165 -25.17 -2.11 15.84
C PRO A 165 -26.40 -2.92 15.42
N ALA A 166 -26.42 -4.20 15.78
CA ALA A 166 -27.37 -5.18 15.29
C ALA A 166 -28.78 -4.62 15.44
N ASP A 167 -29.33 -4.15 14.32
CA ASP A 167 -30.77 -3.82 14.27
C ASP A 167 -31.45 -5.17 14.53
N GLU A 168 -32.22 -5.26 15.61
CA GLU A 168 -33.01 -6.47 15.94
C GLU A 168 -34.10 -6.77 14.92
N ALA A 169 -34.10 -6.06 13.80
CA ALA A 169 -35.03 -6.23 12.72
C ALA A 169 -34.99 -7.66 12.18
N ALA A 170 -36.16 -8.23 12.07
CA ALA A 170 -36.36 -9.55 11.50
C ALA A 170 -36.65 -9.45 10.00
N TYR A 171 -36.10 -10.38 9.24
CA TYR A 171 -36.29 -10.47 7.79
C TYR A 171 -36.69 -11.88 7.37
N THR A 172 -37.50 -11.98 6.33
CA THR A 172 -37.71 -13.27 5.64
C THR A 172 -36.45 -13.69 4.87
N LEU A 173 -36.36 -14.94 4.45
CA LEU A 173 -35.28 -15.40 3.56
C LEU A 173 -35.21 -14.64 2.23
N GLY A 174 -36.32 -14.06 1.76
CA GLY A 174 -36.39 -13.22 0.58
C GLY A 174 -36.01 -11.73 0.84
N GLY A 175 -35.48 -11.39 2.03
CA GLY A 175 -35.01 -10.02 2.37
C GLY A 175 -36.12 -9.02 2.74
N ARG A 176 -37.38 -9.45 2.88
CA ARG A 176 -38.47 -8.58 3.32
C ARG A 176 -38.39 -8.36 4.83
N ARG A 177 -38.34 -7.10 5.26
CA ARG A 177 -38.37 -6.72 6.68
C ARG A 177 -39.73 -7.05 7.29
N LEU A 178 -39.72 -7.59 8.50
CA LEU A 178 -40.87 -7.92 9.29
C LEU A 178 -40.99 -6.92 10.47
N GLU A 179 -42.17 -6.43 10.75
CA GLU A 179 -42.44 -5.55 11.92
C GLU A 179 -42.39 -6.30 13.24
N ALA A 180 -42.69 -7.61 13.22
CA ALA A 180 -42.55 -8.51 14.34
C ALA A 180 -42.27 -9.93 13.85
N LEU A 181 -41.59 -10.75 14.68
CA LEU A 181 -41.35 -12.17 14.38
C LEU A 181 -42.67 -12.94 14.43
N PRO A 182 -43.09 -13.60 13.34
CA PRO A 182 -44.30 -14.39 13.34
C PRO A 182 -44.26 -15.51 14.41
N ALA A 183 -45.39 -15.76 15.06
CA ALA A 183 -45.53 -16.81 16.09
C ALA A 183 -45.54 -18.26 15.55
N ARG A 184 -45.64 -18.43 14.20
CA ARG A 184 -45.77 -19.75 13.56
C ARG A 184 -44.52 -20.06 12.68
N GLY A 185 -44.22 -21.36 12.58
CA GLY A 185 -43.05 -21.95 11.98
C GLY A 185 -42.59 -21.34 10.68
N GLY A 186 -41.29 -21.03 10.63
CA GLY A 186 -40.61 -20.46 9.46
C GLY A 186 -39.13 -20.22 9.74
N VAL A 187 -38.39 -19.84 8.69
CA VAL A 187 -36.98 -19.48 8.78
C VAL A 187 -36.85 -17.97 8.55
N TYR A 188 -36.22 -17.31 9.48
CA TYR A 188 -36.06 -15.86 9.53
C TYR A 188 -34.59 -15.49 9.74
N ILE A 189 -34.22 -14.27 9.37
CA ILE A 189 -32.93 -13.68 9.70
C ILE A 189 -33.19 -12.59 10.75
N VAL A 190 -32.60 -12.73 11.93
CA VAL A 190 -32.72 -11.76 13.03
C VAL A 190 -31.31 -11.40 13.49
N GLY A 191 -30.99 -10.10 13.50
CA GLY A 191 -29.66 -9.64 13.86
C GLY A 191 -28.54 -10.31 13.01
N GLY A 192 -28.82 -10.59 11.73
CA GLY A 192 -27.88 -11.27 10.83
C GLY A 192 -27.76 -12.78 11.06
N ARG A 193 -28.56 -13.39 11.96
CA ARG A 193 -28.51 -14.84 12.26
C ARG A 193 -29.78 -15.55 11.79
N LYS A 194 -29.64 -16.78 11.29
CA LYS A 194 -30.76 -17.63 10.93
C LYS A 194 -31.47 -18.13 12.20
N VAL A 195 -32.75 -17.84 12.29
CA VAL A 195 -33.63 -18.29 13.36
C VAL A 195 -34.75 -19.16 12.76
N VAL A 196 -34.98 -20.33 13.32
CA VAL A 196 -36.09 -21.25 12.96
C VAL A 196 -37.09 -21.19 14.10
N ARG A 197 -38.39 -21.00 13.79
CA ARG A 197 -39.49 -21.08 14.76
C ARG A 197 -40.54 -22.06 14.30
#